data_09e56cb6236149dc1a0ace4628003169
#
_entry.id   09e56cb6236149dc1a0ace4628003169
#
_cell.length_a   1.000
_cell.length_b   1.000
_cell.length_c   1.000
_cell.angle_alpha   90.00
_cell.angle_beta   90.00
_cell.angle_gamma   90.00
#
_symmetry.space_group_name_H-M   'P 1'
#
loop_
_entity.id
_entity.type
_entity.pdbx_description
1 polymer ?
#
loop_
_entity_poly.entity_id
_entity_poly.type
_entity_poly.pdbx_seq_one_letter_code
_entity_poly.pdbx_strand_id
1 'polypeptide(L)'
;MRKRFLPLLLSAVLLLALSGCGEDTLLEKNDPVTVDFWHVYGEQSGSPMDALVQEFNSTSGQDTGVRVRVSNLSSAAEIGGFLKEAQNGGDLLNMPDLFTCHIAD
;
A
#
# COMPACT_ATOMS: atom_id res chain seq x y z
N MET A 1 15.54 55.79 -2.59
CA MET A 1 14.41 55.03 -2.08
C MET A 1 14.19 53.65 -2.75
N ARG A 2 14.67 53.42 -3.94
CA ARG A 2 14.52 52.11 -4.63
C ARG A 2 15.32 50.98 -4.00
N LYS A 3 16.40 51.24 -3.29
CA LYS A 3 17.27 50.22 -2.68
C LYS A 3 16.76 49.55 -1.40
N ARG A 4 15.74 50.11 -0.78
CA ARG A 4 15.19 49.59 0.49
C ARG A 4 14.03 48.58 0.29
N PHE A 5 13.43 48.55 -0.90
CA PHE A 5 12.33 47.63 -1.22
C PHE A 5 12.84 46.29 -1.79
N LEU A 6 14.08 46.25 -2.32
CA LEU A 6 14.66 45.03 -2.89
C LEU A 6 14.80 43.89 -1.87
N PRO A 7 15.34 44.14 -0.66
CA PRO A 7 15.42 43.05 0.36
C PRO A 7 14.05 42.63 0.89
N LEU A 8 13.06 43.52 0.93
CA LEU A 8 11.73 43.20 1.35
C LEU A 8 11.00 42.33 0.33
N LEU A 9 11.18 42.60 -0.95
CA LEU A 9 10.64 41.79 -2.05
C LEU A 9 11.32 40.41 -2.12
N LEU A 10 12.62 40.33 -1.89
CA LEU A 10 13.37 39.09 -1.86
C LEU A 10 12.95 38.20 -0.68
N SER A 11 12.66 38.81 0.49
CA SER A 11 12.16 38.12 1.66
C SER A 11 10.75 37.57 1.45
N ALA A 12 9.88 38.30 0.78
CA ALA A 12 8.53 37.87 0.47
C ALA A 12 8.50 36.69 -0.53
N VAL A 13 9.39 36.70 -1.53
CA VAL A 13 9.53 35.60 -2.49
C VAL A 13 10.07 34.33 -1.83
N LEU A 14 11.00 34.48 -0.87
CA LEU A 14 11.56 33.34 -0.14
C LEU A 14 10.54 32.66 0.78
N LEU A 15 9.62 33.45 1.37
CA LEU A 15 8.53 32.91 2.21
C LEU A 15 7.46 32.16 1.40
N LEU A 16 7.24 32.54 0.15
CA LEU A 16 6.33 31.84 -0.76
C LEU A 16 6.89 30.51 -1.28
N ALA A 17 8.22 30.35 -1.30
CA ALA A 17 8.85 29.11 -1.72
C ALA A 17 8.82 27.99 -0.68
N LEU A 18 8.49 28.30 0.57
CA LEU A 18 8.38 27.32 1.68
C LEU A 18 6.98 26.68 1.80
N SER A 19 6.00 27.14 1.05
CA SER A 19 4.65 26.53 1.04
C SER A 19 4.48 25.42 0.01
N GLY A 20 5.54 24.90 -0.56
CA GLY A 20 5.54 23.91 -1.63
C GLY A 20 5.54 22.44 -1.20
N CYS A 21 5.37 22.10 0.06
CA CYS A 21 5.12 20.73 0.50
C CYS A 21 3.61 20.53 0.69
N GLY A 22 2.85 20.51 -0.41
CA GLY A 22 1.59 19.81 -0.46
C GLY A 22 1.89 18.32 -0.30
N GLU A 23 1.31 17.68 0.69
CA GLU A 23 1.28 16.23 0.77
C GLU A 23 0.46 15.71 -0.41
N ASP A 24 1.10 15.53 -1.55
CA ASP A 24 0.57 14.68 -2.60
C ASP A 24 0.67 13.24 -2.10
N THR A 25 -0.27 12.87 -1.24
CA THR A 25 -0.48 11.45 -0.92
C THR A 25 -0.97 10.80 -2.20
N LEU A 26 -0.17 9.89 -2.74
CA LEU A 26 -0.55 9.06 -3.90
C LEU A 26 -1.78 8.18 -3.61
N LEU A 27 -2.26 8.21 -2.37
CA LEU A 27 -3.39 7.44 -1.89
C LEU A 27 -4.63 8.35 -1.80
N GLU A 28 -5.65 8.03 -2.58
CA GLU A 28 -6.93 8.74 -2.59
C GLU A 28 -8.05 7.84 -2.07
N LYS A 29 -8.89 8.36 -1.17
CA LYS A 29 -10.04 7.61 -0.61
C LYS A 29 -11.06 7.18 -1.67
N ASN A 30 -11.19 7.97 -2.73
CA ASN A 30 -12.16 7.73 -3.80
C ASN A 30 -11.62 6.81 -4.90
N ASP A 31 -10.31 6.61 -4.94
CA ASP A 31 -9.62 5.69 -5.85
C ASP A 31 -8.60 4.86 -5.06
N PRO A 32 -9.05 3.89 -4.27
CA PRO A 32 -8.18 3.15 -3.37
C PRO A 32 -7.21 2.26 -4.14
N VAL A 33 -5.97 2.24 -3.68
CA VAL A 33 -4.96 1.27 -4.12
C VAL A 33 -5.32 -0.11 -3.56
N THR A 34 -5.34 -1.12 -4.41
CA THR A 34 -5.60 -2.50 -4.01
C THR A 34 -4.29 -3.23 -3.73
N VAL A 35 -4.20 -3.82 -2.55
CA VAL A 35 -3.10 -4.69 -2.11
C VAL A 35 -3.58 -6.13 -2.16
N ASP A 36 -2.94 -6.97 -2.96
CA ASP A 36 -3.23 -8.40 -3.03
C ASP A 36 -2.50 -9.16 -1.94
N PHE A 37 -3.28 -9.79 -1.08
CA PHE A 37 -2.79 -10.56 0.06
C PHE A 37 -3.14 -12.05 -0.07
N TRP A 38 -2.11 -12.90 -0.13
CA TRP A 38 -2.24 -14.34 -0.16
C TRP A 38 -1.97 -14.95 1.21
N HIS A 39 -2.93 -15.72 1.72
CA HIS A 39 -2.79 -16.46 2.97
C HIS A 39 -3.44 -17.85 2.92
N VAL A 40 -3.18 -18.66 3.92
CA VAL A 40 -3.62 -20.06 4.01
C VAL A 40 -4.66 -20.30 5.10
N TYR A 41 -5.20 -19.24 5.68
CA TYR A 41 -6.09 -19.33 6.86
C TYR A 41 -7.58 -19.33 6.51
N GLY A 42 -7.93 -19.38 5.24
CA GLY A 42 -9.32 -19.22 4.77
C GLY A 42 -10.24 -20.42 5.01
N GLU A 43 -9.69 -21.62 5.19
CA GLU A 43 -10.48 -22.84 5.44
C GLU A 43 -10.93 -22.98 6.89
N GLN A 44 -10.45 -22.13 7.78
CA GLN A 44 -10.92 -22.11 9.16
C GLN A 44 -12.28 -21.44 9.22
N SER A 45 -13.27 -22.13 9.74
CA SER A 45 -14.59 -21.59 9.99
C SER A 45 -14.49 -20.30 10.83
N GLY A 46 -14.88 -19.16 10.24
CA GLY A 46 -14.71 -17.87 10.89
C GLY A 46 -13.25 -17.43 10.98
N SER A 47 -12.50 -17.52 9.88
CA SER A 47 -11.10 -17.13 9.80
C SER A 47 -10.84 -15.76 10.46
N PRO A 48 -10.04 -15.69 11.53
CA PRO A 48 -9.68 -14.41 12.16
C PRO A 48 -9.00 -13.45 11.19
N MET A 49 -8.26 -13.98 10.20
CA MET A 49 -7.57 -13.19 9.19
C MET A 49 -8.56 -12.46 8.27
N ASP A 50 -9.60 -13.15 7.82
CA ASP A 50 -10.63 -12.53 6.97
C ASP A 50 -11.40 -11.44 7.73
N ALA A 51 -11.68 -11.66 9.02
CA ALA A 51 -12.30 -10.66 9.87
C ALA A 51 -11.41 -9.41 10.05
N LEU A 52 -10.11 -9.59 10.26
CA LEU A 52 -9.14 -8.49 10.37
C LEU A 52 -9.02 -7.69 9.07
N VAL A 53 -8.98 -8.36 7.93
CA VAL A 53 -8.93 -7.69 6.61
C VAL A 53 -10.22 -6.90 6.37
N GLN A 54 -11.36 -7.47 6.70
CA GLN A 54 -12.65 -6.79 6.56
C GLN A 54 -12.74 -5.56 7.47
N GLU A 55 -12.27 -5.65 8.70
CA GLU A 55 -12.19 -4.52 9.63
C GLU A 55 -11.24 -3.45 9.10
N PHE A 56 -10.04 -3.82 8.64
CA PHE A 56 -9.11 -2.89 8.03
C PHE A 56 -9.73 -2.15 6.84
N ASN A 57 -10.36 -2.88 5.91
CA ASN A 57 -10.99 -2.30 4.72
C ASN A 57 -12.13 -1.32 5.04
N SER A 58 -12.82 -1.52 6.16
CA SER A 58 -13.93 -0.67 6.60
C SER A 58 -13.52 0.49 7.51
N THR A 59 -12.29 0.50 7.98
CA THR A 59 -11.74 1.52 8.90
C THR A 59 -10.51 2.19 8.31
N SER A 60 -9.33 1.79 8.75
CA SER A 60 -8.05 2.42 8.36
C SER A 60 -7.81 2.38 6.86
N GLY A 61 -8.19 1.30 6.17
CA GLY A 61 -8.07 1.19 4.72
C GLY A 61 -8.94 2.21 3.99
N GLN A 62 -10.18 2.39 4.44
CA GLN A 62 -11.08 3.39 3.90
C GLN A 62 -10.57 4.81 4.16
N ASP A 63 -10.00 5.07 5.33
CA ASP A 63 -9.48 6.37 5.70
C ASP A 63 -8.20 6.75 4.95
N THR A 64 -7.37 5.77 4.61
CA THR A 64 -6.08 5.96 3.94
C THR A 64 -6.10 5.76 2.43
N GLY A 65 -7.20 5.24 1.87
CA GLY A 65 -7.29 4.92 0.44
C GLY A 65 -6.56 3.63 0.06
N VAL A 66 -6.55 2.64 0.97
CA VAL A 66 -5.97 1.31 0.75
C VAL A 66 -7.05 0.25 0.92
N ARG A 67 -7.13 -0.68 -0.02
CA ARG A 67 -8.02 -1.84 0.05
C ARG A 67 -7.21 -3.12 -0.04
N VAL A 68 -7.40 -4.02 0.90
CA VAL A 68 -6.80 -5.36 0.86
C VAL A 68 -7.77 -6.33 0.18
N ARG A 69 -7.30 -7.02 -0.85
CA ARG A 69 -7.98 -8.12 -1.52
C ARG A 69 -7.32 -9.43 -1.13
N VAL A 70 -8.08 -10.34 -0.56
CA VAL A 70 -7.58 -11.62 -0.07
C VAL A 70 -7.76 -12.71 -1.12
N SER A 71 -6.71 -13.52 -1.31
CA SER A 71 -6.78 -14.80 -2.00
C SER A 71 -6.35 -15.90 -1.04
N ASN A 72 -7.23 -16.86 -0.80
CA ASN A 72 -6.95 -18.03 0.02
C ASN A 72 -6.31 -19.12 -0.81
N LEU A 73 -5.16 -19.60 -0.35
CA LEU A 73 -4.47 -20.75 -0.93
C LEU A 73 -4.53 -21.94 0.04
N SER A 74 -4.41 -23.15 -0.49
CA SER A 74 -4.59 -24.35 0.30
C SER A 74 -3.42 -24.63 1.25
N SER A 75 -2.23 -24.15 0.92
CA SER A 75 -1.04 -24.36 1.74
C SER A 75 0.05 -23.32 1.49
N ALA A 76 0.95 -23.18 2.46
CA ALA A 76 2.15 -22.35 2.31
C ALA A 76 3.08 -22.86 1.18
N ALA A 77 3.11 -24.17 0.95
CA ALA A 77 3.86 -24.77 -0.16
C ALA A 77 3.31 -24.35 -1.53
N GLU A 78 2.01 -24.19 -1.65
CA GLU A 78 1.37 -23.68 -2.87
C GLU A 78 1.77 -22.23 -3.13
N ILE A 79 1.75 -21.37 -2.12
CA ILE A 79 2.26 -19.99 -2.22
C ILE A 79 3.73 -20.01 -2.68
N GLY A 80 4.57 -20.79 -2.02
CA GLY A 80 5.99 -20.92 -2.37
C GLY A 80 6.21 -21.40 -3.81
N GLY A 81 5.37 -22.32 -4.29
CA GLY A 81 5.37 -22.81 -5.67
C GLY A 81 5.09 -21.70 -6.69
N PHE A 82 4.05 -20.93 -6.48
CA PHE A 82 3.70 -19.80 -7.34
C PHE A 82 4.76 -18.70 -7.35
N LEU A 83 5.32 -18.37 -6.18
CA LEU A 83 6.38 -17.38 -6.09
C LEU A 83 7.64 -17.80 -6.82
N LYS A 84 8.01 -19.09 -6.72
CA LYS A 84 9.16 -19.66 -7.43
C LYS A 84 8.94 -19.69 -8.94
N GLU A 85 7.74 -20.02 -9.38
CA GLU A 85 7.38 -20.00 -10.80
C GLU A 85 7.46 -18.58 -11.37
N ALA A 86 6.94 -17.59 -10.66
CA ALA A 86 7.02 -16.19 -11.04
C ALA A 86 8.48 -15.71 -11.11
N GLN A 87 9.33 -16.10 -10.17
CA GLN A 87 10.76 -15.78 -10.16
C GLN A 87 11.51 -16.38 -11.36
N ASN A 88 11.12 -17.57 -11.82
CA ASN A 88 11.75 -18.26 -12.94
C ASN A 88 11.27 -17.79 -14.33
N GLY A 89 10.65 -16.63 -14.44
CA GLY A 89 10.18 -16.06 -15.70
C GLY A 89 8.70 -16.23 -15.93
N GLY A 90 7.94 -16.55 -14.89
CA GLY A 90 6.49 -16.57 -14.87
C GLY A 90 5.89 -15.17 -14.86
N ASP A 91 4.59 -15.12 -14.63
CA ASP A 91 3.81 -13.90 -14.66
C ASP A 91 3.99 -13.07 -13.37
N LEU A 92 4.95 -12.14 -13.40
CA LEU A 92 5.20 -11.21 -12.29
C LEU A 92 4.01 -10.27 -12.01
N LEU A 93 3.11 -10.09 -12.97
CA LEU A 93 1.93 -9.22 -12.82
C LEU A 93 0.86 -9.85 -11.91
N ASN A 94 0.91 -11.16 -11.72
CA ASN A 94 -0.01 -11.90 -10.86
C ASN A 94 0.62 -12.28 -9.50
N MET A 95 1.77 -11.71 -9.16
CA MET A 95 2.34 -11.89 -7.82
C MET A 95 1.54 -11.11 -6.78
N PRO A 96 1.41 -11.65 -5.56
CA PRO A 96 0.81 -10.90 -4.47
C PRO A 96 1.73 -9.78 -4.00
N ASP A 97 1.13 -8.72 -3.46
CA ASP A 97 1.88 -7.66 -2.79
C ASP A 97 2.29 -8.09 -1.37
N LEU A 98 1.49 -8.96 -0.74
CA LEU A 98 1.70 -9.49 0.60
C LEU A 98 1.33 -10.97 0.64
N PHE A 99 2.12 -11.77 1.34
CA PHE A 99 1.84 -13.20 1.51
C PHE A 99 2.35 -13.74 2.83
N THR A 100 1.75 -14.85 3.28
CA THR A 100 2.25 -15.61 4.42
C THR A 100 3.15 -16.75 3.96
N CYS A 101 4.27 -16.97 4.63
CA CYS A 101 5.18 -18.07 4.34
C CYS A 101 5.78 -18.64 5.63
N HIS A 102 6.34 -19.86 5.54
CA HIS A 102 7.20 -20.40 6.58
C HIS A 102 8.64 -20.00 6.30
N ILE A 103 9.36 -19.59 7.35
CA ILE A 103 10.76 -19.11 7.25
C ILE A 103 11.76 -20.29 7.15
N ALA A 104 11.29 -21.51 7.22
CA ALA A 104 12.12 -22.68 7.52
C ALA A 104 12.33 -23.62 6.34
N ASP A 105 12.50 -23.10 5.12
CA ASP A 105 12.98 -24.02 4.05
C ASP A 105 13.75 -23.26 2.98
#